data_c1480024eaa408e9b7fab61d263003da
#
_entry.id   c1480024eaa408e9b7fab61d263003da
#
_cell.length_a   1.000
_cell.length_b   1.000
_cell.length_c   1.000
_cell.angle_alpha   90.00
_cell.angle_beta   90.00
_cell.angle_gamma   90.00
#
_symmetry.space_group_name_H-M   'P 1'
#
loop_
_entity.id
_entity.type
_entity.pdbx_description
1 polymer ?
#
loop_
_entity_poly.entity_id
_entity_poly.type
_entity_poly.pdbx_seq_one_letter_code
_entity_poly.pdbx_strand_id
1 'polypeptide(L)'
;MRGHTPLQTLLEHADEVCIPATVLGELYAGFHAGSRAAENVALLGQFRRQPGVSLIDITDNVAERYGALVATLRGHGTPIPTNDIWIAAAALENGGRIVAYDEHFSHVPGLIVEAP
;
A
#
# COMPACT_ATOMS: atom_id res chain seq x y z
N MET A 1 9.42 11.00 -26.47
CA MET A 1 9.69 10.44 -25.15
C MET A 1 8.45 10.49 -24.28
N ARG A 2 8.23 9.48 -23.52
CA ARG A 2 7.09 9.48 -22.62
C ARG A 2 7.36 10.37 -21.42
N GLY A 3 6.40 11.17 -21.04
CA GLY A 3 6.47 11.91 -19.80
C GLY A 3 6.32 10.98 -18.59
N HIS A 4 6.52 11.53 -17.42
CA HIS A 4 6.29 10.79 -16.19
C HIS A 4 4.82 10.49 -16.00
N THR A 5 4.51 9.29 -15.50
CA THR A 5 3.16 8.98 -15.05
C THR A 5 2.86 9.79 -13.78
N PRO A 6 1.57 10.01 -13.43
CA PRO A 6 1.24 10.65 -12.16
C PRO A 6 1.87 9.95 -10.96
N LEU A 7 1.93 8.62 -10.97
CA LEU A 7 2.57 7.85 -9.92
C LEU A 7 4.07 8.14 -9.82
N GLN A 8 4.77 8.16 -10.95
CA GLN A 8 6.20 8.50 -10.98
C GLN A 8 6.46 9.89 -10.40
N THR A 9 5.64 10.86 -10.78
CA THR A 9 5.75 12.24 -10.27
C THR A 9 5.58 12.27 -8.75
N LEU A 10 4.60 11.56 -8.21
CA LEU A 10 4.38 11.49 -6.78
C LEU A 10 5.59 10.87 -6.07
N LEU A 11 6.13 9.78 -6.61
CA LEU A 11 7.28 9.09 -6.02
C LEU A 11 8.52 9.96 -6.02
N GLU A 12 8.76 10.71 -7.10
CA GLU A 12 9.91 11.60 -7.22
C GLU A 12 9.88 12.75 -6.22
N HIS A 13 8.69 13.22 -5.84
CA HIS A 13 8.52 14.32 -4.90
C HIS A 13 8.30 13.86 -3.46
N ALA A 14 8.22 12.56 -3.23
CA ALA A 14 8.07 12.02 -1.89
C ALA A 14 9.43 11.92 -1.20
N ASP A 15 9.51 12.44 0.03
CA ASP A 15 10.71 12.30 0.85
C ASP A 15 10.88 10.86 1.32
N GLU A 16 9.78 10.14 1.49
CA GLU A 16 9.76 8.79 2.03
C GLU A 16 8.65 7.98 1.36
N VAL A 17 8.97 6.75 1.00
CA VAL A 17 8.01 5.77 0.48
C VAL A 17 7.99 4.57 1.42
N CYS A 18 6.83 4.27 1.97
CA CYS A 18 6.65 3.14 2.88
C CYS A 18 5.79 2.08 2.20
N ILE A 19 6.30 0.86 2.13
CA ILE A 19 5.62 -0.26 1.47
C ILE A 19 5.13 -1.23 2.54
N PRO A 20 3.80 -1.40 2.71
CA PRO A 20 3.28 -2.41 3.62
C PRO A 20 3.66 -3.82 3.19
N ALA A 21 3.96 -4.70 4.15
CA ALA A 21 4.30 -6.09 3.88
C ALA A 21 3.23 -6.79 3.04
N THR A 22 1.95 -6.48 3.27
CA THR A 22 0.84 -7.04 2.50
C THR A 22 0.95 -6.66 1.02
N VAL A 23 1.34 -5.42 0.72
CA VAL A 23 1.54 -4.96 -0.66
C VAL A 23 2.70 -5.72 -1.31
N LEU A 24 3.80 -5.91 -0.58
CA LEU A 24 4.92 -6.71 -1.10
C LEU A 24 4.45 -8.12 -1.44
N GLY A 25 3.67 -8.73 -0.57
CA GLY A 25 3.13 -10.07 -0.83
C GLY A 25 2.30 -10.13 -2.09
N GLU A 26 1.43 -9.14 -2.31
CA GLU A 26 0.62 -9.05 -3.51
C GLU A 26 1.46 -8.87 -4.78
N LEU A 27 2.51 -8.03 -4.70
CA LEU A 27 3.43 -7.83 -5.81
C LEU A 27 4.16 -9.11 -6.17
N TYR A 28 4.73 -9.83 -5.18
CA TYR A 28 5.41 -11.09 -5.43
C TYR A 28 4.45 -12.14 -6.00
N ALA A 29 3.24 -12.23 -5.49
CA ALA A 29 2.24 -13.16 -6.01
C ALA A 29 1.93 -12.86 -7.49
N GLY A 30 1.78 -11.59 -7.83
CA GLY A 30 1.56 -11.18 -9.20
C GLY A 30 2.74 -11.49 -10.12
N PHE A 31 3.98 -11.29 -9.63
CA PHE A 31 5.18 -11.60 -10.41
C PHE A 31 5.28 -13.11 -10.71
N HIS A 32 5.03 -13.95 -9.71
CA HIS A 32 5.11 -15.40 -9.88
C HIS A 32 4.00 -15.95 -10.78
N ALA A 33 2.88 -15.26 -10.89
CA ALA A 33 1.80 -15.63 -11.80
C ALA A 33 2.11 -15.26 -13.26
N GLY A 34 3.08 -14.36 -13.49
CA GLY A 34 3.45 -13.91 -14.82
C GLY A 34 4.68 -14.62 -15.37
N SER A 35 5.10 -14.21 -16.57
CA SER A 35 6.23 -14.82 -17.28
C SER A 35 7.57 -14.14 -17.01
N ARG A 36 7.60 -13.03 -16.29
CA ARG A 36 8.80 -12.23 -16.05
C ARG A 36 9.12 -12.09 -14.56
N ALA A 37 8.85 -13.15 -13.81
CA ALA A 37 8.99 -13.13 -12.35
C ALA A 37 10.40 -12.72 -11.89
N ALA A 38 11.44 -13.37 -12.42
CA ALA A 38 12.82 -13.08 -12.01
C ALA A 38 13.21 -11.63 -12.28
N GLU A 39 12.83 -11.11 -13.44
CA GLU A 39 13.11 -9.73 -13.83
C GLU A 39 12.38 -8.74 -12.90
N ASN A 40 11.11 -8.99 -12.64
CA ASN A 40 10.30 -8.11 -11.80
C ASN A 40 10.74 -8.13 -10.34
N VAL A 41 11.10 -9.29 -9.82
CA VAL A 41 11.66 -9.41 -8.47
C VAL A 41 12.95 -8.60 -8.34
N ALA A 42 13.83 -8.67 -9.35
CA ALA A 42 15.06 -7.90 -9.35
C ALA A 42 14.79 -6.38 -9.38
N LEU A 43 13.84 -5.93 -10.21
CA LEU A 43 13.47 -4.52 -10.27
C LEU A 43 12.90 -4.02 -8.94
N LEU A 44 12.03 -4.79 -8.31
CA LEU A 44 11.49 -4.43 -7.01
C LEU A 44 12.60 -4.36 -5.95
N GLY A 45 13.54 -5.29 -5.99
CA GLY A 45 14.70 -5.28 -5.10
C GLY A 45 15.54 -4.01 -5.25
N GLN A 46 15.76 -3.56 -6.49
CA GLN A 46 16.47 -2.31 -6.75
C GLN A 46 15.69 -1.11 -6.20
N PHE A 47 14.40 -1.07 -6.40
CA PHE A 47 13.56 0.00 -5.89
C PHE A 47 13.62 0.06 -4.35
N ARG A 48 13.53 -1.10 -3.69
CA ARG A 48 13.55 -1.17 -2.23
C ARG A 48 14.88 -0.73 -1.61
N ARG A 49 15.97 -0.77 -2.37
CA ARG A 49 17.29 -0.30 -1.91
C ARG A 49 17.49 1.20 -2.06
N GLN A 50 16.55 1.91 -2.72
CA GLN A 50 16.65 3.35 -2.86
C GLN A 50 16.55 4.04 -1.50
N PRO A 51 17.28 5.14 -1.29
CA PRO A 51 17.11 5.95 -0.08
C PRO A 51 15.65 6.40 0.07
N GLY A 52 15.15 6.35 1.29
CA GLY A 52 13.78 6.78 1.55
C GLY A 52 12.71 5.72 1.30
N VAL A 53 13.08 4.53 0.88
CA VAL A 53 12.14 3.42 0.70
C VAL A 53 12.27 2.46 1.87
N SER A 54 11.18 2.21 2.58
CA SER A 54 11.15 1.33 3.74
C SER A 54 9.95 0.39 3.72
N LEU A 55 10.05 -0.67 4.50
CA LEU A 55 9.00 -1.65 4.69
C LEU A 55 8.18 -1.31 5.92
N ILE A 56 6.86 -1.44 5.85
CA ILE A 56 5.99 -1.42 7.03
C ILE A 56 5.63 -2.85 7.38
N ASP A 57 6.14 -3.32 8.52
CA ASP A 57 5.80 -4.65 9.04
C ASP A 57 4.39 -4.68 9.62
N ILE A 58 3.82 -5.87 9.71
CA ILE A 58 2.56 -6.09 10.42
C ILE A 58 2.91 -6.26 11.90
N THR A 59 2.74 -5.17 12.65
CA THR A 59 3.02 -5.13 14.09
C THR A 59 1.75 -5.32 14.91
N ASP A 60 1.90 -5.40 16.23
CA ASP A 60 0.76 -5.44 17.15
C ASP A 60 -0.16 -4.24 16.94
N ASN A 61 0.42 -3.06 16.76
CA ASN A 61 -0.36 -1.84 16.54
C ASN A 61 -1.15 -1.89 15.24
N VAL A 62 -0.55 -2.39 14.18
CA VAL A 62 -1.23 -2.57 12.89
C VAL A 62 -2.37 -3.58 13.05
N ALA A 63 -2.14 -4.68 13.76
CA ALA A 63 -3.16 -5.71 13.98
C ALA A 63 -4.35 -5.19 14.79
N GLU A 64 -4.07 -4.40 15.82
CA GLU A 64 -5.12 -3.78 16.63
C GLU A 64 -5.97 -2.82 15.80
N ARG A 65 -5.31 -2.00 14.99
CA ARG A 65 -6.01 -1.07 14.09
C ARG A 65 -6.83 -1.82 13.03
N TYR A 66 -6.30 -2.91 12.51
CA TYR A 66 -7.04 -3.77 11.57
C TYR A 66 -8.37 -4.22 12.18
N GLY A 67 -8.33 -4.73 13.42
CA GLY A 67 -9.54 -5.18 14.10
C GLY A 67 -10.56 -4.06 14.28
N ALA A 68 -10.11 -2.88 14.66
CA ALA A 68 -10.97 -1.71 14.82
C ALA A 68 -11.60 -1.29 13.47
N LEU A 69 -10.83 -1.31 12.40
CA LEU A 69 -11.33 -0.98 11.06
C LEU A 69 -12.37 -1.97 10.57
N VAL A 70 -12.17 -3.26 10.79
CA VAL A 70 -13.16 -4.28 10.42
C VAL A 70 -14.51 -3.97 11.09
N ALA A 71 -14.48 -3.67 12.38
CA ALA A 71 -15.70 -3.35 13.12
C ALA A 71 -16.37 -2.08 12.59
N THR A 72 -15.58 -1.03 12.35
CA THR A 72 -16.09 0.25 11.85
C THR A 72 -16.72 0.10 10.47
N LEU A 73 -16.04 -0.58 9.55
CA LEU A 73 -16.54 -0.75 8.18
C LEU A 73 -17.82 -1.60 8.14
N ARG A 74 -17.89 -2.64 8.96
CA ARG A 74 -19.13 -3.42 9.10
C ARG A 74 -20.27 -2.58 9.64
N GLY A 75 -20.00 -1.75 10.65
CA GLY A 75 -20.98 -0.87 11.24
C GLY A 75 -21.52 0.17 10.27
N HIS A 76 -20.70 0.63 9.33
CA HIS A 76 -21.12 1.58 8.30
C HIS A 76 -21.74 0.91 7.07
N GLY A 77 -21.75 -0.42 6.99
CA GLY A 77 -22.24 -1.13 5.81
C GLY A 77 -21.38 -0.94 4.58
N THR A 78 -20.09 -0.67 4.75
CA THR A 78 -19.13 -0.43 3.67
C THR A 78 -17.96 -1.41 3.74
N PRO A 79 -18.19 -2.73 3.60
CA PRO A 79 -17.10 -3.71 3.65
C PRO A 79 -16.17 -3.53 2.45
N ILE A 80 -14.88 -3.74 2.69
CA ILE A 80 -13.85 -3.74 1.64
C ILE A 80 -13.04 -5.03 1.76
N PRO A 81 -12.27 -5.41 0.72
CA PRO A 81 -11.46 -6.64 0.78
C PRO A 81 -10.52 -6.66 1.98
N THR A 82 -10.32 -7.84 2.54
CA THR A 82 -9.49 -8.02 3.75
C THR A 82 -8.07 -7.47 3.58
N ASN A 83 -7.44 -7.73 2.43
CA ASN A 83 -6.09 -7.22 2.18
C ASN A 83 -6.03 -5.69 2.21
N ASP A 84 -7.06 -5.03 1.69
CA ASP A 84 -7.12 -3.57 1.69
C ASP A 84 -7.29 -3.02 3.11
N ILE A 85 -7.97 -3.73 4.00
CA ILE A 85 -8.06 -3.34 5.40
C ILE A 85 -6.69 -3.41 6.07
N TRP A 86 -5.90 -4.46 5.80
CA TRP A 86 -4.53 -4.57 6.32
C TRP A 86 -3.65 -3.43 5.81
N ILE A 87 -3.75 -3.11 4.52
CA ILE A 87 -2.99 -2.02 3.91
C ILE A 87 -3.38 -0.69 4.55
N ALA A 88 -4.68 -0.45 4.72
CA ALA A 88 -5.18 0.77 5.35
C ALA A 88 -4.70 0.88 6.81
N ALA A 89 -4.73 -0.21 7.56
CA ALA A 89 -4.25 -0.24 8.94
C ALA A 89 -2.77 0.13 9.03
N ALA A 90 -1.95 -0.43 8.15
CA ALA A 90 -0.53 -0.11 8.07
C ALA A 90 -0.31 1.36 7.74
N ALA A 91 -1.07 1.90 6.79
CA ALA A 91 -0.97 3.30 6.40
C ALA A 91 -1.35 4.23 7.54
N LEU A 92 -2.43 3.94 8.26
CA LEU A 92 -2.87 4.76 9.41
C LEU A 92 -1.83 4.80 10.52
N GLU A 93 -1.11 3.69 10.75
CA GLU A 93 -0.02 3.66 11.73
C GLU A 93 1.24 4.39 11.27
N ASN A 94 1.33 4.74 9.98
CA ASN A 94 2.55 5.26 9.38
C ASN A 94 2.31 6.52 8.54
N GLY A 95 1.53 7.46 9.06
CA GLY A 95 1.31 8.75 8.44
C GLY A 95 -0.10 9.00 7.91
N GLY A 96 -0.93 7.95 7.81
CA GLY A 96 -2.34 8.08 7.45
C GLY A 96 -2.61 8.46 6.00
N ARG A 97 -1.68 8.18 5.08
CA ARG A 97 -1.79 8.56 3.67
C ARG A 97 -1.47 7.38 2.78
N ILE A 98 -2.24 7.22 1.70
CA ILE A 98 -2.03 6.17 0.72
C ILE A 98 -2.20 6.73 -0.69
N VAL A 99 -1.44 6.16 -1.64
CA VAL A 99 -1.59 6.44 -3.08
C VAL A 99 -2.22 5.19 -3.70
N ALA A 100 -3.41 5.32 -4.24
CA ALA A 100 -4.15 4.19 -4.79
C ALA A 100 -5.13 4.61 -5.88
N TYR A 101 -5.36 3.71 -6.84
CA TYR A 101 -6.40 3.87 -7.86
C TYR A 101 -7.76 3.40 -7.36
N ASP A 102 -7.77 2.50 -6.37
CA ASP A 102 -8.97 1.82 -5.93
C ASP A 102 -9.80 2.69 -4.98
N GLU A 103 -11.11 2.68 -5.17
CA GLU A 103 -12.03 3.43 -4.35
C GLU A 103 -12.26 2.81 -2.96
N HIS A 104 -11.84 1.57 -2.73
CA HIS A 104 -12.03 0.89 -1.46
C HIS A 104 -11.50 1.71 -0.29
N PHE A 105 -10.36 2.36 -0.47
CA PHE A 105 -9.70 3.10 0.61
C PHE A 105 -10.45 4.38 1.00
N SER A 106 -11.32 4.91 0.14
CA SER A 106 -12.10 6.11 0.46
C SER A 106 -13.10 5.89 1.58
N HIS A 107 -13.45 4.63 1.86
CA HIS A 107 -14.38 4.28 2.95
C HIS A 107 -13.69 4.21 4.33
N VAL A 108 -12.38 4.33 4.38
CA VAL A 108 -11.61 4.20 5.62
C VAL A 108 -11.52 5.54 6.33
N PRO A 109 -12.11 5.67 7.54
CA PRO A 109 -12.04 6.94 8.29
C PRO A 109 -10.60 7.31 8.64
N GLY A 110 -10.26 8.58 8.48
CA GLY A 110 -8.97 9.13 8.85
C GLY A 110 -7.84 8.87 7.86
N LEU A 111 -8.08 8.11 6.81
CA LEU A 111 -7.09 7.83 5.78
C LEU A 111 -7.16 8.88 4.66
N ILE A 112 -6.03 9.48 4.34
CA ILE A 112 -5.91 10.40 3.22
C ILE A 112 -5.54 9.59 1.98
N VAL A 113 -6.42 9.60 0.98
CA VAL A 113 -6.22 8.83 -0.26
C VAL A 113 -5.88 9.81 -1.38
N GLU A 114 -4.75 9.57 -2.03
CA GLU A 114 -4.31 10.34 -3.18
C GLU A 114 -4.37 9.47 -4.43
N ALA A 115 -4.91 10.00 -5.50
CA ALA A 115 -4.85 9.35 -6.80
C ALA A 115 -3.45 9.57 -7.41
N PRO A 116 -2.87 8.58 -8.05
CA PRO A 116 -1.58 8.72 -8.73
C PRO A 116 -1.59 9.75 -9.85
#